data_a2f6b5bf76524e31001fdf8a55b31cd4
#
_entry.id   a2f6b5bf76524e31001fdf8a55b31cd4
#
_cell.length_a   1.000
_cell.length_b   1.000
_cell.length_c   1.000
_cell.angle_alpha   90.00
_cell.angle_beta   90.00
_cell.angle_gamma   90.00
#
_symmetry.space_group_name_H-M   'P 1'
#
loop_
_entity.id
_entity.type
_entity.pdbx_description
1 polymer ?
#
loop_
_entity_poly.entity_id
_entity_poly.type
_entity_poly.pdbx_seq_one_letter_code
_entity_poly.pdbx_strand_id
1 'polypeptide(L)'
;GGLQLTPKVSIERPTDRAIELWTLTDPQEGPRSLGLVDPIAGIELSAEQIGSMSPGQLLEMTLEPEGGSPTGKPTGKILAIGRLVDLNQRDS
;
A
#
# COMPACT_ATOMS: atom_id res chain seq x y z
N GLY A 1 16.84 4.07 7.42
CA GLY A 1 16.11 4.55 6.30
C GLY A 1 14.77 3.94 6.06
N GLY A 2 14.10 4.50 5.12
CA GLY A 2 12.81 4.07 4.66
C GLY A 2 12.82 3.75 3.19
N LEU A 3 11.64 3.54 2.65
CA LEU A 3 11.47 3.26 1.24
C LEU A 3 10.38 4.15 0.69
N GLN A 4 10.65 4.78 -0.45
CA GLN A 4 9.68 5.57 -1.17
C GLN A 4 9.07 4.72 -2.27
N LEU A 5 7.75 4.51 -2.21
CA LEU A 5 7.02 3.83 -3.26
C LEU A 5 6.26 4.87 -4.07
N THR A 6 6.52 4.91 -5.37
CA THR A 6 5.92 5.89 -6.28
C THR A 6 5.12 5.17 -7.35
N PRO A 7 3.89 5.63 -7.65
CA PRO A 7 3.10 5.01 -8.71
C PRO A 7 3.78 5.15 -10.06
N LYS A 8 3.78 4.07 -10.86
CA LYS A 8 4.34 4.09 -12.21
C LYS A 8 3.30 4.47 -13.26
N VAL A 9 2.03 4.49 -12.86
CA VAL A 9 0.93 4.86 -13.74
C VAL A 9 0.16 5.99 -13.07
N SER A 10 -0.57 6.75 -13.88
CA SER A 10 -1.43 7.79 -13.33
C SER A 10 -2.53 7.17 -12.49
N ILE A 11 -2.70 7.67 -11.28
CA ILE A 11 -3.80 7.29 -10.42
C ILE A 11 -4.66 8.52 -10.23
N GLU A 12 -5.92 8.41 -10.60
CA GLU A 12 -6.85 9.51 -10.40
C GLU A 12 -7.46 9.40 -9.01
N ARG A 13 -7.43 10.51 -8.30
CA ARG A 13 -8.00 10.58 -6.97
C ARG A 13 -8.99 11.75 -6.93
N PRO A 14 -10.29 11.46 -6.72
CA PRO A 14 -11.25 12.53 -6.49
C PRO A 14 -10.85 13.36 -5.27
N THR A 15 -11.19 14.64 -5.27
CA THR A 15 -10.72 15.56 -4.23
C THR A 15 -11.20 15.20 -2.83
N ASP A 16 -12.32 14.47 -2.73
CA ASP A 16 -12.91 14.08 -1.46
C ASP A 16 -12.61 12.64 -1.08
N ARG A 17 -11.58 12.04 -1.69
CA ARG A 17 -11.23 10.65 -1.43
C ARG A 17 -9.75 10.55 -1.14
N ALA A 18 -9.36 9.41 -0.57
CA ALA A 18 -7.97 9.08 -0.28
C ALA A 18 -7.62 7.74 -0.91
N ILE A 19 -6.35 7.57 -1.24
CA ILE A 19 -5.82 6.28 -1.67
C ILE A 19 -5.08 5.71 -0.47
N GLU A 20 -5.44 4.49 -0.08
CA GLU A 20 -4.82 3.85 1.08
C GLU A 20 -4.11 2.58 0.65
N LEU A 21 -2.91 2.36 1.18
CA LEU A 21 -2.09 1.19 0.91
C LEU A 21 -2.23 0.20 2.05
N TRP A 22 -2.43 -1.06 1.70
CA TRP A 22 -2.65 -2.15 2.65
C TRP A 22 -1.69 -3.29 2.36
N THR A 23 -1.40 -4.06 3.39
CA THR A 23 -0.68 -5.31 3.25
C THR A 23 -1.40 -6.42 3.98
N LEU A 24 -1.30 -7.64 3.44
CA LEU A 24 -1.90 -8.82 4.06
C LEU A 24 -0.78 -9.73 4.53
N THR A 25 -0.64 -9.84 5.85
CA THR A 25 0.35 -10.74 6.46
C THR A 25 -0.32 -12.00 6.96
N ASP A 26 -1.45 -11.85 7.63
CA ASP A 26 -2.18 -12.95 8.23
C ASP A 26 -3.60 -12.93 7.67
N PRO A 27 -4.01 -13.97 6.91
CA PRO A 27 -5.36 -14.01 6.36
C PRO A 27 -6.47 -13.90 7.41
N GLN A 28 -6.20 -14.34 8.63
CA GLN A 28 -7.21 -14.26 9.69
C GLN A 28 -7.40 -12.85 10.23
N GLU A 29 -6.32 -12.05 10.22
CA GLU A 29 -6.41 -10.67 10.68
C GLU A 29 -6.88 -9.73 9.57
N GLY A 30 -6.72 -10.14 8.33
CA GLY A 30 -7.08 -9.32 7.19
C GLY A 30 -6.04 -8.25 6.86
N PRO A 31 -6.36 -7.35 5.93
CA PRO A 31 -5.42 -6.31 5.52
C PRO A 31 -5.11 -5.33 6.65
N ARG A 32 -3.86 -4.88 6.67
CA ARG A 32 -3.38 -3.88 7.62
C ARG A 32 -2.92 -2.65 6.86
N SER A 33 -3.34 -1.47 7.32
CA SER A 33 -3.01 -0.22 6.64
C SER A 33 -1.53 0.13 6.78
N LEU A 34 -0.94 0.57 5.68
CA LEU A 34 0.40 1.13 5.66
C LEU A 34 0.38 2.66 5.54
N GLY A 35 -0.78 3.24 5.31
CA GLY A 35 -0.94 4.69 5.22
C GLY A 35 -1.56 5.14 3.92
N LEU A 36 -1.62 6.46 3.76
CA LEU A 36 -2.23 7.07 2.58
C LEU A 36 -1.17 7.33 1.52
N VAL A 37 -1.58 7.17 0.27
CA VAL A 37 -0.70 7.29 -0.90
C VAL A 37 -1.02 8.58 -1.64
N ASP A 38 -0.01 9.42 -1.87
CA ASP A 38 -0.16 10.57 -2.77
C ASP A 38 -0.14 10.06 -4.21
N PRO A 39 -1.08 10.51 -5.07
CA PRO A 39 -1.13 10.01 -6.45
C PRO A 39 0.13 10.26 -7.27
N ILE A 40 0.91 11.26 -6.89
CA ILE A 40 2.14 11.61 -7.61
C ILE A 40 3.37 11.19 -6.82
N ALA A 41 3.47 11.62 -5.56
CA ALA A 41 4.64 11.36 -4.74
C ALA A 41 4.67 9.94 -4.17
N GLY A 42 3.53 9.26 -4.10
CA GLY A 42 3.48 7.92 -3.55
C GLY A 42 3.39 7.91 -2.04
N ILE A 43 4.11 6.99 -1.43
CA ILE A 43 4.12 6.82 0.02
C ILE A 43 5.53 6.46 0.47
N GLU A 44 5.92 7.00 1.61
CA GLU A 44 7.18 6.62 2.25
C GLU A 44 6.91 5.61 3.34
N LEU A 45 7.61 4.48 3.30
CA LEU A 45 7.51 3.43 4.31
C LEU A 45 8.73 3.50 5.22
N SER A 46 8.51 3.38 6.50
CA SER A 46 9.61 3.38 7.47
C SER A 46 10.40 2.07 7.39
N ALA A 47 11.63 2.08 7.91
CA ALA A 47 12.43 0.86 7.98
C ALA A 47 11.74 -0.23 8.81
N GLU A 48 11.03 0.18 9.84
CA GLU A 48 10.27 -0.76 10.68
C GLU A 48 9.14 -1.42 9.89
N GLN A 49 8.41 -0.64 9.09
CA GLN A 49 7.35 -1.21 8.24
C GLN A 49 7.92 -2.19 7.22
N ILE A 50 9.04 -1.82 6.59
CA ILE A 50 9.70 -2.68 5.60
C ILE A 50 10.21 -3.96 6.24
N GLY A 51 10.81 -3.86 7.43
CA GLY A 51 11.37 -4.99 8.12
C GLY A 51 10.34 -6.05 8.51
N SER A 52 9.07 -5.66 8.59
CA SER A 52 7.99 -6.60 8.90
C SER A 52 7.44 -7.30 7.66
N MET A 53 7.95 -6.98 6.46
CA MET A 53 7.46 -7.52 5.21
C MET A 53 8.37 -8.65 4.70
N SER A 54 7.77 -9.57 3.98
CA SER A 54 8.48 -10.70 3.35
C SER A 54 8.38 -10.60 1.84
N PRO A 55 9.36 -11.16 1.10
CA PRO A 55 9.25 -11.22 -0.35
C PRO A 55 7.95 -11.93 -0.76
N GLY A 56 7.29 -11.40 -1.76
CA GLY A 56 6.02 -11.94 -2.24
C GLY A 56 4.81 -11.48 -1.44
N GLN A 57 5.02 -10.67 -0.40
CA GLN A 57 3.91 -10.19 0.41
C GLN A 57 2.95 -9.34 -0.43
N LEU A 58 1.66 -9.53 -0.21
CA LEU A 58 0.63 -8.85 -0.98
C LEU A 58 0.49 -7.42 -0.55
N LEU A 59 0.41 -6.52 -1.55
CA LEU A 59 0.12 -5.11 -1.36
C LEU A 59 -1.12 -4.76 -2.15
N GLU A 60 -1.97 -3.91 -1.59
CA GLU A 60 -3.23 -3.53 -2.22
C GLU A 60 -3.49 -2.06 -1.99
N MET A 61 -3.97 -1.36 -3.02
CA MET A 61 -4.40 0.03 -2.88
C MET A 61 -5.91 0.10 -3.08
N THR A 62 -6.58 0.86 -2.21
CA THR A 62 -8.01 1.06 -2.29
C THR A 62 -8.36 2.54 -2.26
N LEU A 63 -9.55 2.87 -2.80
CA LEU A 63 -10.08 4.22 -2.75
C LEU A 63 -10.99 4.34 -1.53
N GLU A 64 -10.57 5.16 -0.57
CA GLU A 64 -11.25 5.30 0.70
C GLU A 64 -11.84 6.71 0.85
N PRO A 65 -12.68 6.93 1.88
CA PRO A 65 -13.11 8.29 2.19
C PRO A 65 -11.93 9.19 2.53
N GLU A 66 -12.14 10.50 2.49
CA GLU A 66 -11.12 11.46 2.87
C GLU A 66 -10.60 11.14 4.26
N GLY A 67 -9.27 11.11 4.40
CA GLY A 67 -8.63 10.73 5.66
C GLY A 67 -8.37 9.25 5.81
N GLY A 68 -8.85 8.41 4.89
CA GLY A 68 -8.61 6.98 4.92
C GLY A 68 -9.81 6.19 5.41
N SER A 69 -9.63 4.87 5.52
CA SER A 69 -10.71 3.98 5.95
C SER A 69 -11.17 4.29 7.37
N PRO A 70 -12.47 4.44 7.58
CA PRO A 70 -13.02 4.70 8.92
C PRO A 70 -13.09 3.45 9.80
N THR A 71 -12.92 2.25 9.22
CA THR A 71 -13.07 1.00 9.96
C THR A 71 -11.75 0.31 10.26
N GLY A 72 -10.64 0.81 9.72
CA GLY A 72 -9.36 0.13 9.83
C GLY A 72 -9.19 -1.03 8.85
N LYS A 73 -10.15 -1.23 7.97
CA LYS A 73 -10.14 -2.24 6.91
C LYS A 73 -10.54 -1.59 5.60
N PRO A 74 -10.15 -2.16 4.44
CA PRO A 74 -10.57 -1.62 3.16
C PRO A 74 -12.10 -1.57 3.06
N THR A 75 -12.64 -0.43 2.65
CA THR A 75 -14.08 -0.26 2.46
C THR A 75 -14.43 0.12 1.04
N GLY A 76 -13.46 0.57 0.26
CA GLY A 76 -13.72 1.09 -1.06
C GLY A 76 -13.17 0.22 -2.17
N LYS A 77 -13.18 0.78 -3.36
CA LYS A 77 -12.79 0.09 -4.58
C LYS A 77 -11.29 -0.23 -4.58
N ILE A 78 -10.95 -1.45 -4.99
CA ILE A 78 -9.55 -1.84 -5.18
C ILE A 78 -9.05 -1.18 -6.46
N LEU A 79 -7.97 -0.42 -6.33
CA LEU A 79 -7.34 0.28 -7.46
C LEU A 79 -6.19 -0.53 -8.06
N ALA A 80 -5.46 -1.26 -7.22
CA ALA A 80 -4.32 -2.04 -7.67
C ALA A 80 -3.97 -3.10 -6.64
N ILE A 81 -3.39 -4.19 -7.11
CA ILE A 81 -2.85 -5.27 -6.27
C ILE A 81 -1.49 -5.61 -6.81
N GLY A 82 -0.53 -5.82 -5.93
CA GLY A 82 0.81 -6.21 -6.31
C GLY A 82 1.47 -7.04 -5.24
N ARG A 83 2.69 -7.45 -5.49
CA ARG A 83 3.47 -8.20 -4.53
C ARG A 83 4.84 -7.58 -4.37
N LEU A 84 5.37 -7.67 -3.16
CA LEU A 84 6.69 -7.17 -2.87
C LEU A 84 7.74 -8.07 -3.55
N VAL A 85 8.68 -7.45 -4.26
CA VAL A 85 9.77 -8.16 -4.93
C VAL A 85 11.06 -7.91 -4.17
N ASP A 86 11.80 -8.99 -3.89
CA ASP A 86 13.12 -8.86 -3.30
C ASP A 86 14.13 -8.61 -4.42
N LEU A 87 14.59 -7.40 -4.53
CA LEU A 87 15.52 -7.01 -5.59
C LEU A 87 16.85 -7.72 -5.50
N ASN A 88 17.20 -8.22 -4.33
CA ASN A 88 18.47 -8.95 -4.15
C ASN A 88 18.44 -10.35 -4.74
N GLN A 89 17.27 -10.86 -5.06
CA GLN A 89 17.11 -12.22 -5.59
C GLN A 89 16.91 -12.28 -7.09
N ARG A 90 16.66 -11.14 -7.74
CA ARG A 90 16.25 -11.18 -9.15
C ARG A 90 17.36 -11.41 -10.14
N ASP A 91 18.60 -11.30 -9.72
CA ASP A 91 19.76 -11.46 -10.61
C ASP A 91 20.46 -12.80 -10.49
N SER A 92 19.87 -13.69 -9.80
CA SER A 92 20.51 -15.02 -9.63
C SER A 92 20.51 -15.83 -10.90
#